data_483d46eddf5080b54791f5f994ae7cb7
#
_entry.id   483d46eddf5080b54791f5f994ae7cb7
#
_cell.length_a   1.000
_cell.length_b   1.000
_cell.length_c   1.000
_cell.angle_alpha   90.00
_cell.angle_beta   90.00
_cell.angle_gamma   90.00
#
_symmetry.space_group_name_H-M   'P 1'
#
loop_
_entity.id
_entity.type
_entity.pdbx_description
1 polymer ?
#
loop_
_entity_poly.entity_id
_entity_poly.type
_entity_poly.pdbx_seq_one_letter_code
_entity_poly.pdbx_strand_id
1 'polypeptide(L)'
;MTNVSSPPYPVTPDGRYFLVRGRLWRTSNPALPADDRQRLVDELMTARRAVRSAKDDPAHLATARAAVNAAKIGLGERGAPWWDDGAPDWNRRLVNGTPYADWAAALP
;
A
#
# COMPACT_ATOMS: atom_id res chain seq x y z
N MET A 1 -10.98 18.41 0.69
CA MET A 1 -11.30 17.09 1.25
C MET A 1 -10.06 16.21 1.26
N THR A 2 -9.82 15.55 2.35
CA THR A 2 -8.67 14.68 2.44
C THR A 2 -9.00 13.31 1.85
N ASN A 3 -8.18 12.86 0.93
CA ASN A 3 -8.29 11.54 0.38
C ASN A 3 -7.46 10.59 1.25
N VAL A 4 -8.13 9.66 1.95
CA VAL A 4 -7.47 8.74 2.87
C VAL A 4 -6.51 7.79 2.15
N SER A 5 -6.68 7.59 0.85
CA SER A 5 -5.78 6.77 0.05
C SER A 5 -4.64 7.57 -0.58
N SER A 6 -4.60 8.89 -0.37
CA SER A 6 -3.51 9.75 -0.85
C SER A 6 -2.52 9.95 0.27
N PRO A 7 -1.38 9.29 0.24
CA PRO A 7 -0.37 9.49 1.28
C PRO A 7 0.21 10.91 1.18
N PRO A 8 0.68 11.48 2.31
CA PRO A 8 1.38 12.77 2.28
C PRO A 8 2.80 12.65 1.73
N TYR A 9 3.12 11.57 1.08
CA TYR A 9 4.45 11.26 0.56
C TYR A 9 4.50 11.46 -0.95
N PRO A 10 5.69 11.75 -1.50
CA PRO A 10 5.83 11.84 -2.95
C PRO A 10 5.42 10.55 -3.66
N VAL A 11 4.71 10.69 -4.76
CA VAL A 11 4.26 9.58 -5.60
C VAL A 11 5.08 9.57 -6.88
N THR A 12 5.51 8.39 -7.33
CA THR A 12 6.28 8.27 -8.57
C THR A 12 5.49 8.80 -9.76
N PRO A 13 6.19 9.27 -10.83
CA PRO A 13 5.48 9.86 -11.99
C PRO A 13 4.46 8.93 -12.64
N ASP A 14 4.68 7.61 -12.59
CA ASP A 14 3.74 6.64 -13.13
C ASP A 14 2.61 6.29 -12.15
N GLY A 15 2.62 6.84 -10.93
CA GLY A 15 1.58 6.61 -9.94
C GLY A 15 1.62 5.28 -9.22
N ARG A 16 2.66 4.47 -9.45
CA ARG A 16 2.71 3.09 -8.94
C ARG A 16 3.21 2.97 -7.51
N TYR A 17 4.04 3.91 -7.07
CA TYR A 17 4.65 3.86 -5.74
C TYR A 17 4.63 5.22 -5.08
N PHE A 18 4.69 5.21 -3.75
CA PHE A 18 5.02 6.40 -2.97
C PHE A 18 6.29 6.14 -2.18
N LEU A 19 6.99 7.22 -1.84
CA LEU A 19 8.31 7.16 -1.23
C LEU A 19 8.24 7.52 0.24
N VAL A 20 8.72 6.63 1.11
CA VAL A 20 8.83 6.88 2.55
C VAL A 20 10.23 6.49 2.99
N ARG A 21 10.99 7.46 3.46
CA ARG A 21 12.33 7.24 4.01
C ARG A 21 13.22 6.43 3.07
N GLY A 22 13.17 6.78 1.78
CA GLY A 22 14.01 6.15 0.77
C GLY A 22 13.51 4.81 0.25
N ARG A 23 12.35 4.33 0.69
CA ARG A 23 11.78 3.04 0.29
C ARG A 23 10.48 3.23 -0.44
N LEU A 24 10.30 2.46 -1.50
CA LEU A 24 9.09 2.49 -2.32
C LEU A 24 8.00 1.60 -1.72
N TRP A 25 6.77 2.08 -1.76
CA TRP A 25 5.58 1.34 -1.34
C TRP A 25 4.53 1.43 -2.43
N ARG A 26 3.94 0.31 -2.78
CA ARG A 26 2.98 0.26 -3.88
C ARG A 26 1.69 1.00 -3.51
N THR A 27 1.18 1.81 -4.44
CA THR A 27 -0.09 2.51 -4.29
C THR A 27 -1.26 1.55 -4.52
N SER A 28 -2.46 1.95 -4.08
CA SER A 28 -3.68 1.20 -4.37
C SER A 28 -3.96 1.20 -5.87
N ASN A 29 -4.64 0.15 -6.33
CA ASN A 29 -5.06 0.03 -7.72
C ASN A 29 -6.01 1.17 -8.10
N PRO A 30 -5.62 2.06 -9.03
CA PRO A 30 -6.48 3.19 -9.41
C PRO A 30 -7.73 2.78 -10.20
N ALA A 31 -7.77 1.55 -10.72
CA ALA A 31 -8.91 1.06 -11.46
C ALA A 31 -10.03 0.49 -10.58
N LEU A 32 -9.81 0.40 -9.26
CA LEU A 32 -10.86 -0.08 -8.36
C LEU A 32 -12.07 0.87 -8.39
N PRO A 33 -13.28 0.33 -8.54
CA PRO A 33 -14.48 1.16 -8.36
C PRO A 33 -14.50 1.81 -6.98
N ALA A 34 -15.06 3.01 -6.89
CA ALA A 34 -15.05 3.79 -5.65
C ALA A 34 -15.68 3.04 -4.47
N ASP A 35 -16.76 2.32 -4.71
CA ASP A 35 -17.44 1.56 -3.65
C ASP A 35 -16.58 0.40 -3.15
N ASP A 36 -15.90 -0.29 -4.07
CA ASP A 36 -15.00 -1.39 -3.70
C ASP A 36 -13.81 -0.86 -2.91
N ARG A 37 -13.23 0.25 -3.36
CA ARG A 37 -12.13 0.90 -2.64
C ARG A 37 -12.55 1.29 -1.23
N GLN A 38 -13.72 1.91 -1.08
CA GLN A 38 -14.20 2.33 0.24
C GLN A 38 -14.43 1.14 1.16
N ARG A 39 -15.03 0.08 0.64
CA ARG A 39 -15.25 -1.15 1.42
C ARG A 39 -13.92 -1.73 1.91
N LEU A 40 -12.92 -1.81 1.03
CA LEU A 40 -11.61 -2.35 1.38
C LEU A 40 -10.86 -1.46 2.37
N VAL A 41 -10.96 -0.14 2.24
CA VAL A 41 -10.39 0.80 3.20
C VAL A 41 -11.03 0.62 4.57
N ASP A 42 -12.36 0.47 4.62
CA ASP A 42 -13.08 0.25 5.88
C ASP A 42 -12.66 -1.07 6.52
N GLU A 43 -12.53 -2.14 5.72
CA GLU A 43 -12.05 -3.43 6.21
C GLU A 43 -10.63 -3.33 6.76
N LEU A 44 -9.76 -2.59 6.08
CA LEU A 44 -8.39 -2.38 6.53
C LEU A 44 -8.35 -1.64 7.87
N MET A 45 -9.14 -0.58 8.02
CA MET A 45 -9.20 0.18 9.27
C MET A 45 -9.72 -0.66 10.43
N THR A 46 -10.75 -1.48 10.16
CA THR A 46 -11.28 -2.43 11.15
C THR A 46 -10.20 -3.44 11.57
N ALA A 47 -9.49 -3.99 10.59
CA ALA A 47 -8.44 -4.98 10.86
C ALA A 47 -7.28 -4.36 11.65
N ARG A 48 -6.89 -3.13 11.35
CA ARG A 48 -5.84 -2.44 12.10
C ARG A 48 -6.24 -2.21 13.56
N ARG A 49 -7.50 -1.85 13.81
CA ARG A 49 -8.01 -1.73 15.18
C ARG A 49 -7.96 -3.07 15.89
N ALA A 50 -8.32 -4.15 15.19
CA ALA A 50 -8.26 -5.50 15.76
C ALA A 50 -6.83 -5.91 16.11
N VAL A 51 -5.84 -5.54 15.30
CA VAL A 51 -4.43 -5.79 15.63
C VAL A 51 -4.06 -5.11 16.95
N ARG A 52 -4.43 -3.84 17.11
CA ARG A 52 -4.12 -3.11 18.35
C ARG A 52 -4.81 -3.72 19.56
N SER A 53 -6.06 -4.19 19.39
CA SER A 53 -6.83 -4.77 20.49
C SER A 53 -6.34 -6.16 20.88
N ALA A 54 -5.74 -6.90 19.93
CA ALA A 54 -5.37 -8.30 20.11
C ALA A 54 -3.90 -8.51 20.44
N LYS A 55 -3.15 -7.47 20.75
CA LYS A 55 -1.69 -7.55 20.89
C LYS A 55 -1.21 -8.58 21.92
N ASP A 56 -2.03 -8.89 22.92
CA ASP A 56 -1.70 -9.85 23.97
C ASP A 56 -2.33 -11.22 23.74
N ASP A 57 -2.99 -11.43 22.58
CA ASP A 57 -3.66 -12.69 22.23
C ASP A 57 -3.13 -13.17 20.88
N PRO A 58 -2.21 -14.16 20.87
CA PRO A 58 -1.58 -14.60 19.62
C PRO A 58 -2.56 -15.08 18.56
N ALA A 59 -3.64 -15.78 18.94
CA ALA A 59 -4.60 -16.29 17.98
C ALA A 59 -5.40 -15.16 17.33
N HIS A 60 -5.91 -14.22 18.14
CA HIS A 60 -6.63 -13.06 17.62
C HIS A 60 -5.71 -12.14 16.83
N LEU A 61 -4.46 -11.99 17.25
CA LEU A 61 -3.49 -11.20 16.51
C LEU A 61 -3.22 -11.78 15.13
N ALA A 62 -3.05 -13.09 15.02
CA ALA A 62 -2.85 -13.76 13.74
C ALA A 62 -4.04 -13.55 12.80
N THR A 63 -5.26 -13.67 13.31
CA THR A 63 -6.48 -13.44 12.55
C THR A 63 -6.56 -11.99 12.07
N ALA A 64 -6.26 -11.04 12.96
CA ALA A 64 -6.30 -9.62 12.62
C ALA A 64 -5.25 -9.26 11.57
N ARG A 65 -4.04 -9.80 11.67
CA ARG A 65 -2.99 -9.59 10.68
C ARG A 65 -3.35 -10.19 9.32
N ALA A 66 -4.00 -11.35 9.31
CA ALA A 66 -4.50 -11.95 8.06
C ALA A 66 -5.55 -11.05 7.41
N ALA A 67 -6.41 -10.43 8.20
CA ALA A 67 -7.42 -9.51 7.68
C ALA A 67 -6.78 -8.23 7.09
N VAL A 68 -5.73 -7.69 7.74
CA VAL A 68 -4.97 -6.57 7.18
C VAL A 68 -4.37 -6.96 5.83
N ASN A 69 -3.74 -8.13 5.77
CA ASN A 69 -3.12 -8.60 4.53
C ASN A 69 -4.14 -8.77 3.41
N ALA A 70 -5.30 -9.38 3.71
CA ALA A 70 -6.35 -9.59 2.73
C ALA A 70 -6.88 -8.26 2.18
N ALA A 71 -7.12 -7.27 3.04
CA ALA A 71 -7.59 -5.96 2.60
C ALA A 71 -6.54 -5.25 1.72
N LYS A 72 -5.27 -5.34 2.07
CA LYS A 72 -4.20 -4.74 1.27
C LYS A 72 -4.05 -5.42 -0.07
N ILE A 73 -4.20 -6.74 -0.14
CA ILE A 73 -4.19 -7.47 -1.42
C ILE A 73 -5.36 -7.00 -2.28
N GLY A 74 -6.55 -6.88 -1.69
CA GLY A 74 -7.72 -6.38 -2.42
C GLY A 74 -7.53 -4.98 -2.97
N LEU A 75 -6.86 -4.12 -2.22
CA LEU A 75 -6.53 -2.75 -2.66
C LEU A 75 -5.44 -2.72 -3.74
N GLY A 76 -4.70 -3.80 -3.94
CA GLY A 76 -3.58 -3.83 -4.87
C GLY A 76 -2.25 -3.42 -4.28
N GLU A 77 -2.20 -3.19 -2.97
CA GLU A 77 -0.97 -2.75 -2.27
C GLU A 77 -0.04 -3.90 -1.92
N ARG A 78 -0.55 -5.14 -1.96
CA ARG A 78 0.19 -6.38 -1.72
C ARG A 78 -0.22 -7.43 -2.73
N GLY A 79 0.53 -8.54 -2.77
CA GLY A 79 0.27 -9.62 -3.71
C GLY A 79 0.71 -9.25 -5.12
N ALA A 80 0.05 -9.82 -6.12
CA ALA A 80 0.38 -9.51 -7.51
C ALA A 80 0.20 -8.03 -7.81
N PRO A 81 1.10 -7.42 -8.62
CA PRO A 81 0.95 -6.03 -9.03
C PRO A 81 -0.39 -5.83 -9.74
N TRP A 82 -0.98 -4.62 -9.56
CA TRP A 82 -2.25 -4.30 -10.20
C TRP A 82 -2.11 -3.90 -11.66
N TRP A 83 -0.89 -3.66 -12.13
CA TRP A 83 -0.64 -3.37 -13.56
C TRP A 83 -0.38 -4.67 -14.33
N ASP A 84 -0.60 -4.62 -15.64
CA ASP A 84 -0.49 -5.79 -16.51
C ASP A 84 0.46 -5.58 -17.68
N ASP A 85 1.31 -4.57 -17.63
CA ASP A 85 2.26 -4.25 -18.69
C ASP A 85 3.60 -5.00 -18.59
N GLY A 86 3.71 -5.91 -17.64
CA GLY A 86 4.93 -6.69 -17.43
C GLY A 86 6.02 -5.98 -16.65
N ALA A 87 5.78 -4.75 -16.18
CA ALA A 87 6.79 -4.03 -15.41
C ALA A 87 7.07 -4.73 -14.07
N PRO A 88 8.34 -4.78 -13.65
CA PRO A 88 8.69 -5.41 -12.38
C PRO A 88 8.03 -4.73 -11.19
N ASP A 89 7.89 -5.47 -10.10
CA ASP A 89 7.38 -4.94 -8.83
C ASP A 89 8.54 -4.51 -7.94
N TRP A 90 8.63 -3.22 -7.67
CA TRP A 90 9.65 -2.64 -6.82
C TRP A 90 9.15 -2.37 -5.40
N ASN A 91 8.01 -2.93 -5.03
CA ASN A 91 7.41 -2.72 -3.73
C ASN A 91 8.40 -3.09 -2.61
N ARG A 92 8.55 -2.18 -1.65
CA ARG A 92 9.41 -2.33 -0.48
C ARG A 92 10.92 -2.25 -0.77
N ARG A 93 11.30 -1.96 -2.01
CA ARG A 93 12.71 -1.80 -2.37
C ARG A 93 13.21 -0.40 -2.01
N LEU A 94 14.50 -0.29 -1.70
CA LEU A 94 15.15 1.01 -1.60
C LEU A 94 15.16 1.65 -2.98
N VAL A 95 14.75 2.91 -3.05
CA VAL A 95 14.57 3.61 -4.33
C VAL A 95 15.85 3.73 -5.14
N ASN A 96 17.01 3.80 -4.48
CA ASN A 96 18.30 3.95 -5.17
C ASN A 96 18.62 2.76 -6.07
N GLY A 97 18.08 1.59 -5.79
CA GLY A 97 18.29 0.39 -6.62
C GLY A 97 17.23 0.19 -7.70
N THR A 98 16.43 1.21 -8.02
CA THR A 98 15.32 1.10 -8.94
C THR A 98 15.39 2.17 -10.02
N PRO A 99 14.58 2.04 -11.09
CA PRO A 99 14.51 3.08 -12.13
C PRO A 99 14.03 4.45 -11.64
N TYR A 100 13.52 4.55 -10.41
CA TYR A 100 13.04 5.82 -9.83
C TYR A 100 14.12 6.57 -9.06
N ALA A 101 15.37 6.10 -9.07
CA ALA A 101 16.45 6.71 -8.29
C ALA A 101 16.66 8.19 -8.65
N ASP A 102 16.68 8.52 -9.93
CA ASP A 102 16.89 9.90 -10.39
C ASP A 102 15.73 10.81 -9.99
N TRP A 103 14.50 10.30 -10.11
CA TRP A 103 13.32 11.03 -9.67
C TRP A 103 13.41 11.35 -8.17
N ALA A 104 13.78 10.36 -7.35
CA ALA A 104 13.88 10.55 -5.91
C ALA A 104 14.98 11.55 -5.55
N ALA A 105 16.11 11.51 -6.25
CA ALA A 105 17.22 12.42 -6.01
C ALA A 105 16.86 13.87 -6.35
N ALA A 106 15.90 14.08 -7.23
CA ALA A 106 15.46 15.42 -7.64
C ALA A 106 14.38 16.01 -6.71
N LEU A 107 13.89 15.24 -5.74
CA LEU A 107 12.89 15.75 -4.79
C LEU A 107 13.50 16.77 -3.83
N PRO A 108 12.73 17.82 -3.45
CA PRO A 108 13.22 18.85 -2.52
C PRO A 108 13.46 18.31 -1.10
#